data_9fb47efc893c0170a500828b7a10dfec
#
_entry.id   9fb47efc893c0170a500828b7a10dfec
#
_cell.length_a   1.000
_cell.length_b   1.000
_cell.length_c   1.000
_cell.angle_alpha   90.00
_cell.angle_beta   90.00
_cell.angle_gamma   90.00
#
_symmetry.space_group_name_H-M   'P 1'
#
loop_
_entity.id
_entity.type
_entity.pdbx_description
1 polymer ?
#
loop_
_entity_poly.entity_id
_entity_poly.type
_entity_poly.pdbx_seq_one_letter_code
_entity_poly.pdbx_strand_id
1 'polypeptide(L)'
;MGIDEQTIEEIVLRILSVAKPDRIILFGSAATGPMTPDSDIDLLIVEPDTSNQRDEYVRIMKALWGIRYPVDVLFITTQWFEQSKDVTGGIAYPANKYGKVIYEAA
;
A
#
# COMPACT_ATOMS: atom_id res chain seq x y z
N MET A 1 -2.56 -9.37 16.60
CA MET A 1 -2.49 -10.02 15.29
C MET A 1 -2.93 -9.03 14.23
N GLY A 2 -2.14 -8.88 13.20
CA GLY A 2 -2.47 -8.00 12.09
C GLY A 2 -3.38 -8.68 11.08
N ILE A 3 -3.38 -8.14 9.87
CA ILE A 3 -4.12 -8.69 8.75
C ILE A 3 -3.55 -10.06 8.38
N ASP A 4 -4.41 -11.01 7.95
CA ASP A 4 -3.95 -12.34 7.63
C ASP A 4 -3.28 -12.39 6.25
N GLU A 5 -2.45 -13.44 6.07
CA GLU A 5 -1.67 -13.61 4.84
C GLU A 5 -2.56 -13.77 3.61
N GLN A 6 -3.69 -14.42 3.75
CA GLN A 6 -4.59 -14.67 2.64
C GLN A 6 -5.19 -13.38 2.11
N THR A 7 -5.57 -12.47 3.02
CA THR A 7 -6.08 -11.16 2.63
C THR A 7 -4.99 -10.33 1.96
N ILE A 8 -3.76 -10.38 2.50
CA ILE A 8 -2.62 -9.68 1.90
C ILE A 8 -2.38 -10.17 0.48
N GLU A 9 -2.35 -11.49 0.27
CA GLU A 9 -2.14 -12.06 -1.05
C GLU A 9 -3.23 -11.62 -2.03
N GLU A 10 -4.46 -11.60 -1.59
CA GLU A 10 -5.56 -11.20 -2.45
C GLU A 10 -5.46 -9.73 -2.83
N ILE A 11 -5.11 -8.86 -1.89
CA ILE A 11 -4.89 -7.45 -2.16
C ILE A 11 -3.82 -7.28 -3.23
N VAL A 12 -2.68 -7.95 -3.05
CA VAL A 12 -1.57 -7.84 -4.00
C VAL A 12 -2.00 -8.31 -5.40
N LEU A 13 -2.65 -9.46 -5.49
CA LEU A 13 -3.08 -9.98 -6.79
C LEU A 13 -4.05 -9.04 -7.49
N ARG A 14 -4.99 -8.46 -6.75
CA ARG A 14 -5.94 -7.53 -7.32
C ARG A 14 -5.28 -6.26 -7.81
N ILE A 15 -4.35 -5.71 -7.04
CA ILE A 15 -3.63 -4.51 -7.46
C ILE A 15 -2.79 -4.80 -8.70
N LEU A 16 -2.10 -5.92 -8.73
CA LEU A 16 -1.25 -6.28 -9.87
C LEU A 16 -2.04 -6.55 -11.14
N SER A 17 -3.34 -6.81 -11.03
CA SER A 17 -4.18 -6.99 -12.21
C SER A 17 -4.43 -5.68 -12.95
N VAL A 18 -4.25 -4.54 -12.31
CA VAL A 18 -4.54 -3.22 -12.89
C VAL A 18 -3.39 -2.23 -12.81
N ALA A 19 -2.28 -2.57 -12.14
CA ALA A 19 -1.15 -1.65 -11.93
C ALA A 19 0.15 -2.43 -11.90
N LYS A 20 1.27 -1.69 -12.08
CA LYS A 20 2.62 -2.27 -12.04
C LYS A 20 3.50 -1.46 -11.11
N PRO A 21 3.27 -1.53 -9.80
CA PRO A 21 4.08 -0.78 -8.85
C PRO A 21 5.45 -1.43 -8.66
N ASP A 22 6.41 -0.64 -8.19
CA ASP A 22 7.69 -1.19 -7.74
C ASP A 22 7.57 -1.84 -6.38
N ARG A 23 6.74 -1.26 -5.50
CA ARG A 23 6.48 -1.81 -4.16
C ARG A 23 5.06 -1.50 -3.74
N ILE A 24 4.54 -2.35 -2.86
CA ILE A 24 3.31 -2.08 -2.12
C ILE A 24 3.67 -2.26 -0.66
N ILE A 25 3.44 -1.23 0.15
CA ILE A 25 3.79 -1.24 1.57
C ILE A 25 2.51 -1.11 2.40
N LEU A 26 2.31 -2.07 3.28
CA LEU A 26 1.23 -2.03 4.26
C LEU A 26 1.73 -1.23 5.46
N PHE A 27 1.00 -0.21 5.88
CA PHE A 27 1.41 0.60 7.02
C PHE A 27 0.19 0.92 7.90
N GLY A 28 0.42 1.72 8.94
CA GLY A 28 -0.64 2.05 9.88
C GLY A 28 -0.95 0.88 10.80
N SER A 29 -2.15 0.85 11.35
CA SER A 29 -2.53 -0.13 12.35
C SER A 29 -2.54 -1.56 11.80
N ALA A 30 -2.82 -1.75 10.52
CA ALA A 30 -2.84 -3.08 9.92
C ALA A 30 -1.46 -3.72 9.90
N ALA A 31 -0.39 -2.91 9.90
CA ALA A 31 0.97 -3.43 9.89
C ALA A 31 1.48 -3.74 11.30
N THR A 32 0.98 -3.05 12.31
CA THR A 32 1.59 -3.08 13.64
C THR A 32 0.67 -3.53 14.76
N GLY A 33 -0.63 -3.60 14.53
CA GLY A 33 -1.59 -3.91 15.60
C GLY A 33 -2.65 -4.91 15.19
N PRO A 34 -3.49 -5.29 16.15
CA PRO A 34 -4.59 -6.21 15.84
C PRO A 34 -5.64 -5.53 14.98
N MET A 35 -6.24 -6.31 14.10
CA MET A 35 -7.32 -5.84 13.26
C MET A 35 -8.65 -6.02 13.95
N THR A 36 -9.51 -5.02 13.83
CA THR A 36 -10.91 -5.10 14.26
C THR A 36 -11.80 -4.86 13.04
N PRO A 37 -13.12 -5.12 13.13
CA PRO A 37 -13.99 -4.86 11.99
C PRO A 37 -13.95 -3.42 11.49
N ASP A 38 -13.57 -2.47 12.37
CA ASP A 38 -13.52 -1.06 12.02
C ASP A 38 -12.13 -0.60 11.58
N SER A 39 -11.15 -1.49 11.55
CA SER A 39 -9.78 -1.14 11.15
C SER A 39 -9.67 -0.90 9.66
N ASP A 40 -8.89 0.12 9.29
CA ASP A 40 -8.58 0.40 7.89
C ASP A 40 -7.26 -0.24 7.51
N ILE A 41 -7.13 -0.59 6.24
CA ILE A 41 -5.87 -1.05 5.67
C ILE A 41 -5.28 0.11 4.90
N ASP A 42 -4.08 0.54 5.30
CA ASP A 42 -3.38 1.65 4.65
C ASP A 42 -2.28 1.08 3.77
N LEU A 43 -2.32 1.43 2.49
CA LEU A 43 -1.34 0.97 1.51
C LEU A 43 -0.62 2.14 0.87
N LEU A 44 0.69 2.01 0.73
CA LEU A 44 1.50 2.96 -0.02
C LEU A 44 1.95 2.27 -1.31
N ILE A 45 1.56 2.83 -2.44
CA ILE A 45 1.93 2.33 -3.76
C ILE A 45 3.14 3.12 -4.21
N VAL A 46 4.28 2.45 -4.33
CA VAL A 46 5.53 3.05 -4.77
C VAL A 46 5.75 2.67 -6.22
N GLU A 47 5.82 3.66 -7.11
CA GLU A 47 5.93 3.40 -8.53
C GLU A 47 6.76 4.47 -9.23
N PRO A 48 7.34 4.16 -10.42
CA PRO A 48 8.23 5.11 -11.08
C PRO A 48 7.58 6.43 -11.46
N ASP A 49 6.28 6.39 -11.82
CA ASP A 49 5.57 7.56 -12.33
C ASP A 49 4.17 7.57 -11.75
N THR A 50 3.80 8.69 -11.13
CA THR A 50 2.48 8.87 -10.55
C THR A 50 1.64 9.88 -11.35
N SER A 51 1.99 10.17 -12.61
CA SER A 51 1.29 11.18 -13.40
C SER A 51 -0.17 10.79 -13.68
N ASN A 52 -0.48 9.50 -13.73
CA ASN A 52 -1.85 9.01 -13.93
C ASN A 52 -2.47 8.50 -12.63
N GLN A 53 -2.04 9.05 -11.52
CA GLN A 53 -2.44 8.60 -10.19
C GLN A 53 -3.96 8.53 -10.02
N ARG A 54 -4.69 9.52 -10.51
CA ARG A 54 -6.14 9.56 -10.34
C ARG A 54 -6.82 8.36 -11.00
N ASP A 55 -6.46 8.09 -12.25
CA ASP A 55 -7.04 6.95 -12.98
C ASP A 55 -6.64 5.63 -12.36
N GLU A 56 -5.40 5.53 -11.94
CA GLU A 56 -4.89 4.34 -11.29
C GLU A 56 -5.56 4.09 -9.95
N TYR A 57 -5.79 5.15 -9.18
CA TYR A 57 -6.50 5.05 -7.91
C TYR A 57 -7.89 4.44 -8.13
N VAL A 58 -8.62 4.93 -9.14
CA VAL A 58 -9.96 4.42 -9.43
C VAL A 58 -9.91 2.94 -9.82
N ARG A 59 -8.95 2.57 -10.67
CA ARG A 59 -8.81 1.16 -11.08
C ARG A 59 -8.49 0.25 -9.89
N ILE A 60 -7.59 0.70 -9.03
CA ILE A 60 -7.20 -0.07 -7.84
C ILE A 60 -8.38 -0.20 -6.89
N MET A 61 -9.10 0.89 -6.63
CA MET A 61 -10.23 0.82 -5.72
C MET A 61 -11.33 -0.09 -6.24
N LYS A 62 -11.56 -0.09 -7.56
CA LYS A 62 -12.52 -1.03 -8.17
C LYS A 62 -12.03 -2.47 -8.03
N ALA A 63 -10.74 -2.71 -8.24
CA ALA A 63 -10.17 -4.05 -8.13
C ALA A 63 -10.26 -4.57 -6.70
N LEU A 64 -10.20 -3.68 -5.71
CA LEU A 64 -10.26 -4.07 -4.30
C LEU A 64 -11.70 -4.16 -3.77
N TRP A 65 -12.69 -3.95 -4.61
CA TRP A 65 -14.08 -4.06 -4.20
C TRP A 65 -14.35 -5.45 -3.63
N GLY A 66 -14.99 -5.49 -2.47
CA GLY A 66 -15.30 -6.75 -1.81
C GLY A 66 -14.24 -7.24 -0.83
N ILE A 67 -13.11 -6.56 -0.74
CA ILE A 67 -12.14 -6.85 0.31
C ILE A 67 -12.78 -6.56 1.67
N ARG A 68 -12.51 -7.41 2.63
CA ARG A 68 -13.15 -7.44 3.94
C ARG A 68 -13.05 -6.14 4.71
N TYR A 69 -11.95 -5.39 4.55
CA TYR A 69 -11.71 -4.17 5.30
C TYR A 69 -11.69 -2.95 4.38
N PRO A 70 -12.00 -1.76 4.90
CA PRO A 70 -11.77 -0.54 4.12
C PRO A 70 -10.30 -0.41 3.78
N VAL A 71 -9.99 0.01 2.57
CA VAL A 71 -8.61 0.16 2.11
C VAL A 71 -8.39 1.60 1.69
N ASP A 72 -7.33 2.19 2.22
CA ASP A 72 -6.87 3.52 1.86
C ASP A 72 -5.58 3.38 1.05
N VAL A 73 -5.48 4.07 -0.08
CA VAL A 73 -4.36 3.92 -0.99
C VAL A 73 -3.71 5.28 -1.20
N LEU A 74 -2.41 5.36 -0.95
CA LEU A 74 -1.60 6.54 -1.22
C LEU A 74 -0.53 6.18 -2.24
N PHE A 75 -0.04 7.17 -2.97
CA PHE A 75 0.96 6.97 -4.02
C PHE A 75 2.19 7.83 -3.77
N ILE A 76 3.36 7.29 -4.14
CA ILE A 76 4.61 8.03 -4.07
C ILE A 76 5.50 7.50 -5.20
N THR A 77 6.34 8.36 -5.78
CA THR A 77 7.28 7.89 -6.78
C THR A 77 8.39 7.10 -6.11
N THR A 78 8.96 6.15 -6.84
CA THR A 78 10.09 5.37 -6.36
C THR A 78 11.25 6.29 -5.98
N GLN A 79 11.53 7.29 -6.81
CA GLN A 79 12.60 8.23 -6.55
C GLN A 79 12.38 8.99 -5.25
N TRP A 80 11.18 9.53 -5.06
CA TRP A 80 10.87 10.29 -3.85
C TRP A 80 10.90 9.41 -2.61
N PHE A 81 10.40 8.17 -2.73
CA PHE A 81 10.44 7.22 -1.62
C PHE A 81 11.89 6.95 -1.19
N GLU A 82 12.77 6.65 -2.15
CA GLU A 82 14.16 6.37 -1.82
C GLU A 82 14.87 7.56 -1.19
N GLN A 83 14.54 8.78 -1.62
CA GLN A 83 15.13 9.98 -1.06
C GLN A 83 14.60 10.33 0.32
N SER A 84 13.38 9.90 0.65
CA SER A 84 12.67 10.36 1.85
C SER A 84 12.52 9.30 2.94
N LYS A 85 12.77 8.05 2.63
CA LYS A 85 12.46 6.94 3.55
C LYS A 85 13.23 6.99 4.87
N ASP A 86 14.37 7.65 4.89
CA ASP A 86 15.21 7.75 6.09
C ASP A 86 15.14 9.14 6.72
N VAL A 87 14.29 10.03 6.20
CA VAL A 87 14.16 11.40 6.68
C VAL A 87 12.82 11.57 7.35
N THR A 88 12.82 12.02 8.60
CA THR A 88 11.56 12.25 9.33
C THR A 88 10.72 13.32 8.63
N GLY A 89 9.41 13.13 8.64
CA GLY A 89 8.46 13.97 7.92
C GLY A 89 7.91 13.24 6.72
N GLY A 90 6.70 13.53 6.34
CA GLY A 90 6.06 12.88 5.22
C GLY A 90 5.71 11.43 5.48
N ILE A 91 5.27 10.73 4.44
CA ILE A 91 4.75 9.36 4.55
C ILE A 91 5.84 8.29 4.38
N ALA A 92 6.92 8.60 3.64
CA ALA A 92 7.92 7.59 3.31
C ALA A 92 8.64 7.06 4.54
N TYR A 93 8.98 7.93 5.48
CA TYR A 93 9.71 7.52 6.67
C TYR A 93 8.91 6.53 7.52
N PRO A 94 7.69 6.84 7.97
CA PRO A 94 6.96 5.87 8.77
C PRO A 94 6.59 4.61 8.00
N ALA A 95 6.32 4.71 6.70
CA ALA A 95 6.05 3.51 5.90
C ALA A 95 7.27 2.61 5.84
N ASN A 96 8.46 3.19 5.66
CA ASN A 96 9.70 2.41 5.62
C ASN A 96 10.06 1.80 6.97
N LYS A 97 9.90 2.58 8.04
CA LYS A 97 10.35 2.16 9.37
C LYS A 97 9.39 1.18 10.04
N TYR A 98 8.10 1.42 9.91
CA TYR A 98 7.07 0.67 10.64
C TYR A 98 6.18 -0.17 9.75
N GLY A 99 6.23 0.04 8.45
CA GLY A 99 5.40 -0.68 7.51
C GLY A 99 5.95 -2.03 7.15
N LYS A 100 5.16 -2.78 6.39
CA LYS A 100 5.53 -4.11 5.92
C LYS A 100 5.44 -4.10 4.40
N VAL A 101 6.54 -4.43 3.72
CA VAL A 101 6.54 -4.57 2.27
C VAL A 101 5.80 -5.86 1.93
N ILE A 102 4.66 -5.75 1.26
CA ILE A 102 3.86 -6.91 0.89
C ILE A 102 4.06 -7.31 -0.56
N TYR A 103 4.68 -6.45 -1.36
CA TYR A 103 5.05 -6.76 -2.73
C TYR A 103 6.24 -5.92 -3.14
N GLU A 104 7.16 -6.53 -3.86
CA GLU A 104 8.32 -5.84 -4.42
C GLU A 104 8.60 -6.43 -5.79
N ALA A 105 8.69 -5.56 -6.80
CA ALA A 105 8.97 -6.00 -8.17
C ALA A 105 10.40 -6.52 -8.28
N ALA A 106 10.56 -7.51 -9.12
CA ALA A 106 11.87 -8.11 -9.34
C ALA A 106 12.81 -7.16 -10.11
#